data_c569947f1295f0f20c431fe0d34316d3
#
_entry.id   c569947f1295f0f20c431fe0d34316d3
#
_cell.length_a   1.000
_cell.length_b   1.000
_cell.length_c   1.000
_cell.angle_alpha   90.00
_cell.angle_beta   90.00
_cell.angle_gamma   90.00
#
_symmetry.space_group_name_H-M   'P 1'
#
loop_
_entity.id
_entity.type
_entity.pdbx_description
1 polymer ?
#
loop_
_entity_poly.entity_id
_entity_poly.type
_entity_poly.pdbx_seq_one_letter_code
_entity_poly.pdbx_strand_id
1 'polypeptide(L)'
;MSQITRIEKSRKAFKCQKCGKELPVGTAYLRGKRNFAKDIIRCTDCGLQPYELSSSDYVRDIGHLKDSWEEDFGTGDGCWEELSSNLNDIRTDLQERLENMPEQLQECGSGEVLQNRIDGLDAAIDALDEMDYADIVTDIIDELDEDDQNTLERINEERYPGQDYDMWVQSFIEAATADVPAKWAVPYRELAASLSDSIDEAIYDSIDEALSNLADD
;
A
#
# COMPACT_ATOMS: atom_id res chain seq x y z
N MET A 1 7.53 17.73 -20.12
CA MET A 1 6.33 17.37 -19.33
C MET A 1 5.75 16.11 -19.91
N SER A 2 5.61 15.07 -19.09
CA SER A 2 4.91 13.83 -19.42
C SER A 2 3.42 14.14 -19.55
N GLN A 3 2.75 13.66 -20.58
CA GLN A 3 1.35 13.97 -20.80
C GLN A 3 0.58 12.69 -21.12
N ILE A 4 -0.46 12.43 -20.32
CA ILE A 4 -1.45 11.38 -20.57
C ILE A 4 -2.60 12.01 -21.39
N THR A 5 -2.94 11.38 -22.49
CA THR A 5 -4.02 11.82 -23.37
C THR A 5 -4.98 10.65 -23.60
N ARG A 6 -6.26 10.87 -23.35
CA ARG A 6 -7.32 9.95 -23.73
C ARG A 6 -7.68 10.17 -25.19
N ILE A 7 -7.60 9.13 -25.99
CA ILE A 7 -7.99 9.10 -27.40
C ILE A 7 -9.31 8.37 -27.49
N GLU A 8 -10.36 9.06 -27.88
CA GLU A 8 -11.73 8.49 -27.93
C GLU A 8 -11.91 7.48 -29.08
N LYS A 9 -11.22 7.68 -30.19
CA LYS A 9 -11.30 6.76 -31.35
C LYS A 9 -9.92 6.54 -31.92
N SER A 10 -9.43 5.30 -31.86
CA SER A 10 -8.17 4.91 -32.46
C SER A 10 -8.29 4.93 -34.01
N ARG A 11 -7.24 5.40 -34.67
CA ARG A 11 -7.13 5.35 -36.16
C ARG A 11 -6.43 4.07 -36.66
N LYS A 12 -5.82 3.32 -35.74
CA LYS A 12 -5.09 2.06 -35.99
C LYS A 12 -5.43 1.08 -34.86
N ALA A 13 -5.27 -0.20 -35.18
CA ALA A 13 -5.31 -1.20 -34.12
C ALA A 13 -4.04 -1.12 -33.29
N PHE A 14 -4.18 -1.29 -31.95
CA PHE A 14 -3.11 -1.32 -30.98
C PHE A 14 -3.28 -2.53 -30.06
N LYS A 15 -2.27 -2.79 -29.24
CA LYS A 15 -2.32 -3.76 -28.17
C LYS A 15 -2.02 -3.05 -26.85
N CYS A 16 -2.85 -3.27 -25.84
CA CYS A 16 -2.60 -2.75 -24.51
C CYS A 16 -1.29 -3.33 -23.98
N GLN A 17 -0.38 -2.46 -23.52
CA GLN A 17 0.95 -2.88 -23.06
C GLN A 17 0.93 -3.45 -21.63
N LYS A 18 -0.21 -3.32 -20.89
CA LYS A 18 -0.38 -3.91 -19.55
C LYS A 18 -1.04 -5.29 -19.64
N CYS A 19 -2.26 -5.38 -20.15
CA CYS A 19 -3.03 -6.62 -20.16
C CYS A 19 -2.98 -7.41 -21.49
N GLY A 20 -2.32 -6.87 -22.52
CA GLY A 20 -2.22 -7.52 -23.82
C GLY A 20 -3.49 -7.50 -24.68
N LYS A 21 -4.61 -6.91 -24.19
CA LYS A 21 -5.88 -6.80 -24.91
C LYS A 21 -5.70 -6.09 -26.25
N GLU A 22 -6.28 -6.63 -27.31
CA GLU A 22 -6.30 -5.95 -28.62
C GLU A 22 -7.31 -4.81 -28.62
N LEU A 23 -6.88 -3.67 -29.14
CA LEU A 23 -7.65 -2.43 -29.24
C LEU A 23 -7.90 -2.18 -30.75
N PRO A 24 -9.03 -2.63 -31.32
CA PRO A 24 -9.33 -2.44 -32.71
C PRO A 24 -9.52 -0.97 -33.08
N VAL A 25 -9.52 -0.67 -34.36
CA VAL A 25 -9.80 0.68 -34.89
C VAL A 25 -11.16 1.16 -34.37
N GLY A 26 -11.20 2.40 -33.89
CA GLY A 26 -12.40 3.02 -33.33
C GLY A 26 -12.54 2.86 -31.81
N THR A 27 -11.69 2.07 -31.13
CA THR A 27 -11.71 1.88 -29.68
C THR A 27 -11.02 3.05 -28.96
N ALA A 28 -11.54 3.44 -27.80
CA ALA A 28 -10.90 4.41 -26.94
C ALA A 28 -9.68 3.81 -26.24
N TYR A 29 -8.64 4.60 -26.02
CA TYR A 29 -7.42 4.19 -25.32
C TYR A 29 -6.71 5.37 -24.69
N LEU A 30 -5.80 5.08 -23.75
CA LEU A 30 -4.91 6.03 -23.11
C LEU A 30 -3.54 6.00 -23.78
N ARG A 31 -2.98 7.17 -24.04
CA ARG A 31 -1.65 7.35 -24.58
C ARG A 31 -0.82 8.19 -23.66
N GLY A 32 0.24 7.62 -23.15
CA GLY A 32 1.27 8.32 -22.39
C GLY A 32 2.44 8.69 -23.28
N LYS A 33 2.77 9.97 -23.34
CA LYS A 33 3.89 10.46 -24.12
C LYS A 33 5.12 10.57 -23.21
N ARG A 34 6.17 9.83 -23.54
CA ARG A 34 7.48 9.90 -22.87
C ARG A 34 8.45 10.75 -23.67
N ASN A 35 9.31 11.50 -22.98
CA ASN A 35 10.43 12.17 -23.62
C ASN A 35 11.47 11.13 -24.02
N PHE A 36 11.91 11.18 -25.27
CA PHE A 36 12.97 10.30 -25.85
C PHE A 36 12.68 8.78 -25.81
N ALA A 37 11.46 8.35 -25.53
CA ALA A 37 11.07 6.95 -25.52
C ALA A 37 9.77 6.70 -26.30
N LYS A 38 9.43 5.42 -26.54
CA LYS A 38 8.17 5.05 -27.17
C LYS A 38 7.00 5.39 -26.25
N ASP A 39 5.92 5.89 -26.86
CA ASP A 39 4.67 6.13 -26.15
C ASP A 39 4.13 4.85 -25.51
N ILE A 40 3.52 5.00 -24.35
CA ILE A 40 2.78 3.93 -23.69
C ILE A 40 1.34 3.94 -24.17
N ILE A 41 0.80 2.76 -24.50
CA ILE A 41 -0.60 2.57 -24.92
C ILE A 41 -1.25 1.59 -23.93
N ARG A 42 -2.35 2.04 -23.31
CA ARG A 42 -3.16 1.26 -22.38
C ARG A 42 -4.62 1.26 -22.81
N CYS A 43 -5.36 0.20 -22.49
CA CYS A 43 -6.82 0.26 -22.56
C CYS A 43 -7.36 1.13 -21.42
N THR A 44 -8.59 1.59 -21.56
CA THR A 44 -9.25 2.41 -20.51
C THR A 44 -9.44 1.67 -19.21
N ASP A 45 -9.55 0.33 -19.27
CA ASP A 45 -9.74 -0.53 -18.10
C ASP A 45 -8.46 -0.65 -17.25
N CYS A 46 -7.29 -0.66 -17.89
CA CYS A 46 -5.99 -0.75 -17.21
C CYS A 46 -5.51 0.57 -16.61
N GLY A 47 -6.06 1.69 -17.07
CA GLY A 47 -5.56 3.01 -16.69
C GLY A 47 -4.12 3.29 -17.16
N LEU A 48 -3.62 4.45 -16.84
CA LEU A 48 -2.23 4.86 -17.04
C LEU A 48 -1.92 5.95 -16.01
N GLN A 49 -0.96 5.72 -15.15
CA GLN A 49 -0.60 6.64 -14.09
C GLN A 49 0.54 7.57 -14.51
N PRO A 50 0.61 8.79 -13.96
CA PRO A 50 1.67 9.76 -14.29
C PRO A 50 3.09 9.25 -14.04
N TYR A 51 3.31 8.52 -12.94
CA TYR A 51 4.61 7.97 -12.59
C TYR A 51 5.13 6.94 -13.60
N GLU A 52 4.24 6.19 -14.29
CA GLU A 52 4.63 5.24 -15.35
C GLU A 52 5.32 5.94 -16.53
N LEU A 53 5.16 7.26 -16.67
CA LEU A 53 5.81 8.07 -17.70
C LEU A 53 7.17 8.61 -17.28
N SER A 54 7.53 8.48 -16.01
CA SER A 54 8.83 8.92 -15.49
C SER A 54 10.00 8.16 -16.14
N SER A 55 11.12 8.83 -16.32
CA SER A 55 12.40 8.21 -16.67
C SER A 55 13.17 7.72 -15.45
N SER A 56 12.76 8.12 -14.25
CA SER A 56 13.34 7.70 -12.98
C SER A 56 12.74 6.36 -12.56
N ASP A 57 13.58 5.37 -12.29
CA ASP A 57 13.16 4.09 -11.72
C ASP A 57 12.51 4.32 -10.37
N TYR A 58 13.15 5.09 -9.49
CA TYR A 58 12.61 5.47 -8.19
C TYR A 58 11.16 5.97 -8.25
N VAL A 59 10.88 6.96 -9.10
CA VAL A 59 9.51 7.53 -9.22
C VAL A 59 8.51 6.49 -9.69
N ARG A 60 8.94 5.54 -10.54
CA ARG A 60 8.05 4.46 -10.99
C ARG A 60 7.80 3.44 -9.90
N ASP A 61 8.84 3.05 -9.18
CA ASP A 61 8.77 2.01 -8.15
C ASP A 61 7.95 2.52 -6.95
N ILE A 62 8.23 3.75 -6.48
CA ILE A 62 7.43 4.39 -5.41
C ILE A 62 5.99 4.64 -5.85
N GLY A 63 5.77 5.16 -7.07
CA GLY A 63 4.42 5.37 -7.57
C GLY A 63 3.62 4.07 -7.70
N HIS A 64 4.26 2.98 -8.12
CA HIS A 64 3.63 1.67 -8.16
C HIS A 64 3.30 1.18 -6.74
N LEU A 65 4.25 1.31 -5.83
CA LEU A 65 4.09 0.88 -4.45
C LEU A 65 2.94 1.64 -3.76
N LYS A 66 2.87 2.97 -3.89
CA LYS A 66 1.77 3.78 -3.35
C LYS A 66 0.39 3.40 -3.92
N ASP A 67 0.32 2.99 -5.20
CA ASP A 67 -0.94 2.64 -5.86
C ASP A 67 -1.40 1.19 -5.61
N SER A 68 -0.50 0.31 -5.22
CA SER A 68 -0.77 -1.14 -5.21
C SER A 68 -0.39 -1.85 -3.91
N TRP A 69 0.13 -1.15 -2.90
CA TRP A 69 0.61 -1.81 -1.67
C TRP A 69 -0.49 -2.65 -0.99
N GLU A 70 -1.71 -2.17 -0.94
CA GLU A 70 -2.84 -2.90 -0.36
C GLU A 70 -3.14 -4.20 -1.13
N GLU A 71 -3.07 -4.14 -2.48
CA GLU A 71 -3.28 -5.32 -3.35
C GLU A 71 -2.12 -6.31 -3.27
N ASP A 72 -0.88 -5.80 -3.10
CA ASP A 72 0.34 -6.61 -3.11
C ASP A 72 0.63 -7.26 -1.74
N PHE A 73 0.36 -6.55 -0.63
CA PHE A 73 0.71 -6.98 0.74
C PHE A 73 -0.52 -7.22 1.63
N GLY A 74 -1.69 -6.64 1.31
CA GLY A 74 -2.90 -6.71 2.14
C GLY A 74 -2.83 -5.78 3.36
N THR A 75 -3.77 -5.97 4.28
CA THR A 75 -3.91 -5.19 5.53
C THR A 75 -3.82 -6.07 6.79
N GLY A 76 -3.31 -7.30 6.67
CA GLY A 76 -3.15 -8.23 7.79
C GLY A 76 -1.94 -7.92 8.66
N ASP A 77 -1.86 -8.59 9.80
CA ASP A 77 -0.71 -8.53 10.72
C ASP A 77 0.60 -8.79 9.96
N GLY A 78 1.58 -7.88 10.15
CA GLY A 78 2.91 -7.97 9.53
C GLY A 78 2.98 -7.56 8.05
N CYS A 79 1.91 -7.06 7.43
CA CYS A 79 1.95 -6.58 6.04
C CYS A 79 2.96 -5.42 5.85
N TRP A 80 3.13 -4.59 6.87
CA TRP A 80 4.10 -3.49 6.87
C TRP A 80 5.56 -3.96 6.93
N GLU A 81 5.86 -5.15 7.47
CA GLU A 81 7.21 -5.71 7.46
C GLU A 81 7.69 -6.04 6.04
N GLU A 82 6.82 -6.61 5.20
CA GLU A 82 7.14 -6.86 3.79
C GLU A 82 7.26 -5.55 3.02
N LEU A 83 6.42 -4.57 3.32
CA LEU A 83 6.47 -3.24 2.73
C LEU A 83 7.76 -2.52 3.13
N SER A 84 8.13 -2.50 4.42
CA SER A 84 9.38 -1.96 4.94
C SER A 84 10.59 -2.60 4.26
N SER A 85 10.58 -3.92 4.07
CA SER A 85 11.62 -4.64 3.35
C SER A 85 11.76 -4.17 1.89
N ASN A 86 10.65 -3.97 1.18
CA ASN A 86 10.67 -3.46 -0.19
C ASN A 86 11.21 -2.03 -0.28
N LEU A 87 10.82 -1.15 0.66
CA LEU A 87 11.36 0.21 0.75
C LEU A 87 12.87 0.20 1.04
N ASN A 88 13.32 -0.71 1.90
CA ASN A 88 14.74 -0.86 2.23
C ASN A 88 15.56 -1.34 1.02
N ASP A 89 15.01 -2.16 0.14
CA ASP A 89 15.67 -2.56 -1.11
C ASP A 89 15.84 -1.35 -2.05
N ILE A 90 14.80 -0.52 -2.20
CA ILE A 90 14.85 0.72 -3.00
C ILE A 90 15.88 1.70 -2.40
N ARG A 91 15.88 1.84 -1.08
CA ARG A 91 16.81 2.69 -0.35
C ARG A 91 18.27 2.25 -0.58
N THR A 92 18.53 0.94 -0.49
CA THR A 92 19.85 0.36 -0.70
C THR A 92 20.36 0.65 -2.11
N ASP A 93 19.52 0.50 -3.13
CA ASP A 93 19.83 0.85 -4.52
C ASP A 93 20.20 2.33 -4.67
N LEU A 94 19.49 3.23 -4.01
CA LEU A 94 19.80 4.68 -4.05
C LEU A 94 21.10 4.99 -3.32
N GLN A 95 21.34 4.36 -2.18
CA GLN A 95 22.57 4.49 -1.40
C GLN A 95 23.80 4.07 -2.23
N GLU A 96 23.72 2.90 -2.89
CA GLU A 96 24.79 2.43 -3.79
C GLU A 96 25.04 3.41 -4.96
N ARG A 97 23.97 3.98 -5.51
CA ARG A 97 24.11 5.00 -6.59
C ARG A 97 24.78 6.27 -6.10
N LEU A 98 24.44 6.71 -4.88
CA LEU A 98 25.06 7.89 -4.26
C LEU A 98 26.55 7.65 -3.98
N GLU A 99 26.90 6.50 -3.40
CA GLU A 99 28.28 6.13 -3.09
C GLU A 99 29.15 5.97 -4.34
N ASN A 100 28.57 5.43 -5.42
CA ASN A 100 29.29 5.28 -6.69
C ASN A 100 29.35 6.58 -7.53
N MET A 101 28.67 7.65 -7.09
CA MET A 101 28.69 8.93 -7.76
C MET A 101 30.03 9.67 -7.51
N PRO A 102 30.62 10.31 -8.51
CA PRO A 102 31.78 11.16 -8.29
C PRO A 102 31.52 12.23 -7.23
N GLU A 103 32.48 12.46 -6.31
CA GLU A 103 32.38 13.35 -5.15
C GLU A 103 31.82 14.75 -5.52
N GLN A 104 32.25 15.28 -6.66
CA GLN A 104 31.78 16.57 -7.19
C GLN A 104 30.29 16.58 -7.56
N LEU A 105 29.71 15.43 -7.87
CA LEU A 105 28.28 15.29 -8.18
C LEU A 105 27.46 14.98 -6.93
N GLN A 106 28.05 14.38 -5.91
CA GLN A 106 27.41 14.18 -4.61
C GLN A 106 27.10 15.51 -3.92
N GLU A 107 27.99 16.49 -4.07
CA GLU A 107 27.86 17.84 -3.49
C GLU A 107 27.00 18.80 -4.35
N CYS A 108 26.36 18.32 -5.41
CA CYS A 108 25.50 19.13 -6.27
C CYS A 108 24.07 18.64 -6.26
N GLY A 109 23.15 19.38 -6.91
CA GLY A 109 21.71 19.10 -6.90
C GLY A 109 21.31 17.65 -7.22
N SER A 110 22.13 16.89 -7.96
CA SER A 110 21.86 15.46 -8.22
C SER A 110 22.08 14.59 -6.99
N GLY A 111 23.14 14.86 -6.22
CA GLY A 111 23.40 14.19 -4.94
C GLY A 111 22.38 14.58 -3.89
N GLU A 112 22.02 15.86 -3.80
CA GLU A 112 20.99 16.36 -2.89
C GLU A 112 19.63 15.69 -3.15
N VAL A 113 19.23 15.50 -4.41
CA VAL A 113 18.00 14.78 -4.74
C VAL A 113 18.04 13.33 -4.29
N LEU A 114 19.16 12.62 -4.51
CA LEU A 114 19.31 11.25 -4.04
C LEU A 114 19.26 11.16 -2.51
N GLN A 115 19.95 12.08 -1.82
CA GLN A 115 19.96 12.12 -0.36
C GLN A 115 18.55 12.37 0.20
N ASN A 116 17.81 13.34 -0.34
CA ASN A 116 16.44 13.62 0.08
C ASN A 116 15.51 12.42 -0.10
N ARG A 117 15.72 11.64 -1.16
CA ARG A 117 14.94 10.40 -1.39
C ARG A 117 15.30 9.32 -0.39
N ILE A 118 16.58 9.17 -0.05
CA ILE A 118 17.05 8.24 0.98
C ILE A 118 16.46 8.63 2.33
N ASP A 119 16.54 9.92 2.70
CA ASP A 119 15.99 10.44 3.96
C ASP A 119 14.47 10.22 4.06
N GLY A 120 13.73 10.39 2.96
CA GLY A 120 12.31 10.10 2.90
C GLY A 120 12.00 8.60 3.07
N LEU A 121 12.82 7.73 2.45
CA LEU A 121 12.69 6.28 2.62
C LEU A 121 13.03 5.84 4.05
N ASP A 122 14.08 6.40 4.66
CA ASP A 122 14.42 6.13 6.06
C ASP A 122 13.26 6.51 6.98
N ALA A 123 12.65 7.69 6.79
CA ALA A 123 11.50 8.12 7.58
C ALA A 123 10.26 7.22 7.41
N ALA A 124 10.01 6.74 6.19
CA ALA A 124 8.89 5.82 5.93
C ALA A 124 9.15 4.43 6.53
N ILE A 125 10.37 3.91 6.42
CA ILE A 125 10.78 2.64 7.02
C ILE A 125 10.68 2.71 8.54
N ASP A 126 11.22 3.77 9.16
CA ASP A 126 11.15 3.96 10.61
C ASP A 126 9.69 4.00 11.10
N ALA A 127 8.79 4.69 10.38
CA ALA A 127 7.37 4.74 10.73
C ALA A 127 6.68 3.37 10.62
N LEU A 128 7.03 2.57 9.60
CA LEU A 128 6.50 1.20 9.46
C LEU A 128 7.06 0.25 10.53
N ASP A 129 8.34 0.38 10.86
CA ASP A 129 9.00 -0.47 11.86
C ASP A 129 8.52 -0.15 13.29
N GLU A 130 7.95 1.05 13.53
CA GLU A 130 7.31 1.44 14.79
C GLU A 130 5.86 0.94 14.92
N MET A 131 5.26 0.41 13.85
CA MET A 131 3.90 -0.14 13.91
C MET A 131 3.87 -1.43 14.72
N ASP A 132 2.90 -1.53 15.63
CA ASP A 132 2.63 -2.73 16.42
C ASP A 132 1.14 -3.08 16.33
N TYR A 133 0.86 -4.30 15.89
CA TYR A 133 -0.51 -4.79 15.75
C TYR A 133 -1.27 -4.77 17.08
N ALA A 134 -0.60 -5.13 18.17
CA ALA A 134 -1.22 -5.15 19.50
C ALA A 134 -1.62 -3.74 19.97
N ASP A 135 -0.80 -2.74 19.67
CA ASP A 135 -1.10 -1.34 19.99
C ASP A 135 -2.31 -0.85 19.16
N ILE A 136 -2.34 -1.14 17.83
CA ILE A 136 -3.46 -0.79 16.96
C ILE A 136 -4.77 -1.42 17.47
N VAL A 137 -4.75 -2.71 17.80
CA VAL A 137 -5.92 -3.42 18.32
C VAL A 137 -6.38 -2.83 19.66
N THR A 138 -5.44 -2.51 20.54
CA THR A 138 -5.73 -1.94 21.84
C THR A 138 -6.41 -0.57 21.72
N ASP A 139 -5.86 0.30 20.88
CA ASP A 139 -6.41 1.64 20.63
C ASP A 139 -7.84 1.56 20.09
N ILE A 140 -8.10 0.67 19.14
CA ILE A 140 -9.45 0.48 18.57
C ILE A 140 -10.44 -0.02 19.61
N ILE A 141 -10.02 -0.94 20.48
CA ILE A 141 -10.91 -1.48 21.51
C ILE A 141 -11.21 -0.43 22.60
N ASP A 142 -10.24 0.40 22.92
CA ASP A 142 -10.43 1.49 23.88
C ASP A 142 -11.41 2.57 23.36
N GLU A 143 -11.57 2.69 22.04
CA GLU A 143 -12.53 3.58 21.39
C GLU A 143 -13.94 2.99 21.26
N LEU A 144 -14.14 1.69 21.48
CA LEU A 144 -15.47 1.07 21.46
C LEU A 144 -16.37 1.62 22.58
N ASP A 145 -17.67 1.53 22.38
CA ASP A 145 -18.61 1.85 23.42
C ASP A 145 -18.60 0.80 24.57
N GLU A 146 -19.12 1.19 25.75
CA GLU A 146 -19.08 0.37 26.94
C GLU A 146 -19.81 -0.99 26.79
N ASP A 147 -20.85 -1.06 25.93
CA ASP A 147 -21.60 -2.29 25.69
C ASP A 147 -20.80 -3.28 24.85
N ASP A 148 -20.06 -2.80 23.87
CA ASP A 148 -19.19 -3.63 23.01
C ASP A 148 -17.93 -4.06 23.76
N GLN A 149 -17.31 -3.19 24.56
CA GLN A 149 -16.20 -3.55 25.43
C GLN A 149 -16.57 -4.66 26.43
N ASN A 150 -17.70 -4.51 27.12
CA ASN A 150 -18.22 -5.54 28.03
C ASN A 150 -18.53 -6.88 27.31
N THR A 151 -18.95 -6.79 26.05
CA THR A 151 -19.21 -7.98 25.22
C THR A 151 -17.91 -8.70 24.88
N LEU A 152 -16.85 -7.95 24.52
CA LEU A 152 -15.51 -8.50 24.27
C LEU A 152 -14.91 -9.14 25.53
N GLU A 153 -14.96 -8.47 26.67
CA GLU A 153 -14.47 -9.02 27.94
C GLU A 153 -15.15 -10.37 28.27
N ARG A 154 -16.47 -10.44 28.10
CA ARG A 154 -17.22 -11.69 28.31
C ARG A 154 -16.80 -12.79 27.33
N ILE A 155 -16.55 -12.46 26.05
CA ILE A 155 -16.06 -13.42 25.06
C ILE A 155 -14.68 -13.94 25.46
N ASN A 156 -13.79 -13.05 25.92
CA ASN A 156 -12.47 -13.42 26.37
C ASN A 156 -12.55 -14.40 27.55
N GLU A 157 -13.29 -14.06 28.61
CA GLU A 157 -13.43 -14.90 29.80
C GLU A 157 -14.03 -16.28 29.48
N GLU A 158 -15.02 -16.33 28.58
CA GLU A 158 -15.72 -17.59 28.27
C GLU A 158 -14.94 -18.49 27.30
N ARG A 159 -14.13 -17.93 26.40
CA ARG A 159 -13.57 -18.67 25.26
C ARG A 159 -12.07 -18.64 25.14
N TYR A 160 -11.44 -17.60 25.62
CA TYR A 160 -9.97 -17.37 25.47
C TYR A 160 -9.28 -17.10 26.81
N PRO A 161 -9.60 -17.83 27.89
CA PRO A 161 -9.12 -17.52 29.23
C PRO A 161 -7.59 -17.59 29.31
N GLY A 162 -6.96 -16.46 29.65
CA GLY A 162 -5.52 -16.37 29.86
C GLY A 162 -4.68 -16.26 28.58
N GLN A 163 -5.29 -15.95 27.46
CA GLN A 163 -4.57 -15.52 26.26
C GLN A 163 -4.23 -14.02 26.34
N ASP A 164 -3.15 -13.63 25.68
CA ASP A 164 -2.81 -12.23 25.51
C ASP A 164 -3.86 -11.55 24.62
N TYR A 165 -4.05 -10.25 24.84
CA TYR A 165 -5.20 -9.52 24.35
C TYR A 165 -5.30 -9.51 22.81
N ASP A 166 -4.22 -9.17 22.14
CA ASP A 166 -4.06 -9.17 20.69
C ASP A 166 -4.33 -10.54 20.06
N MET A 167 -3.72 -11.60 20.61
CA MET A 167 -3.86 -12.96 20.10
C MET A 167 -5.30 -13.48 20.17
N TRP A 168 -6.04 -13.17 21.26
CA TRP A 168 -7.42 -13.66 21.35
C TRP A 168 -8.38 -12.85 20.48
N VAL A 169 -8.15 -11.54 20.29
CA VAL A 169 -8.96 -10.69 19.38
C VAL A 169 -8.81 -11.16 17.96
N GLN A 170 -7.60 -11.40 17.49
CA GLN A 170 -7.37 -11.98 16.18
C GLN A 170 -8.06 -13.33 16.02
N SER A 171 -7.93 -14.23 17.02
CA SER A 171 -8.61 -15.52 17.01
C SER A 171 -10.14 -15.40 17.01
N PHE A 172 -10.69 -14.37 17.66
CA PHE A 172 -12.11 -14.07 17.67
C PHE A 172 -12.60 -13.60 16.29
N ILE A 173 -11.89 -12.66 15.66
CA ILE A 173 -12.19 -12.16 14.32
C ILE A 173 -12.15 -13.32 13.31
N GLU A 174 -11.09 -14.10 13.29
CA GLU A 174 -10.95 -15.25 12.41
C GLU A 174 -12.07 -16.29 12.60
N ALA A 175 -12.42 -16.61 13.86
CA ALA A 175 -13.46 -17.58 14.15
C ALA A 175 -14.88 -17.08 13.82
N ALA A 176 -15.12 -15.77 13.90
CA ALA A 176 -16.41 -15.17 13.63
C ALA A 176 -16.64 -14.89 12.15
N THR A 177 -15.58 -14.59 11.40
CA THR A 177 -15.60 -14.34 9.94
C THR A 177 -15.46 -15.62 9.12
N ALA A 178 -14.87 -16.69 9.68
CA ALA A 178 -14.80 -17.98 9.01
C ALA A 178 -16.21 -18.53 8.70
N ASP A 179 -16.34 -19.17 7.55
CA ASP A 179 -17.60 -19.75 7.02
C ASP A 179 -18.03 -21.03 7.81
N VAL A 180 -17.94 -20.98 9.15
CA VAL A 180 -18.28 -22.06 10.08
C VAL A 180 -19.73 -21.92 10.52
N PRO A 181 -20.57 -22.94 10.34
CA PRO A 181 -21.99 -22.81 10.60
C PRO A 181 -22.31 -22.51 12.06
N ALA A 182 -22.99 -21.39 12.28
CA ALA A 182 -23.96 -21.12 13.36
C ALA A 182 -23.56 -21.30 14.85
N LYS A 183 -22.28 -21.29 15.22
CA LYS A 183 -21.89 -21.33 16.65
C LYS A 183 -21.88 -19.95 17.31
N TRP A 184 -21.82 -18.89 16.52
CA TRP A 184 -21.78 -17.51 17.00
C TRP A 184 -23.13 -16.84 16.82
N ALA A 185 -23.60 -16.16 17.84
CA ALA A 185 -24.78 -15.31 17.74
C ALA A 185 -24.52 -14.14 16.77
N VAL A 186 -25.57 -13.69 16.08
CA VAL A 186 -25.48 -12.60 15.09
C VAL A 186 -24.74 -11.36 15.62
N PRO A 187 -25.00 -10.87 16.86
CA PRO A 187 -24.29 -9.71 17.41
C PRO A 187 -22.75 -9.89 17.48
N TYR A 188 -22.29 -11.09 17.75
CA TYR A 188 -20.84 -11.34 17.82
C TYR A 188 -20.17 -11.31 16.45
N ARG A 189 -20.89 -11.71 15.40
CA ARG A 189 -20.38 -11.61 14.02
C ARG A 189 -20.34 -10.17 13.54
N GLU A 190 -21.34 -9.38 13.91
CA GLU A 190 -21.39 -7.96 13.58
C GLU A 190 -20.26 -7.20 14.26
N LEU A 191 -20.00 -7.50 15.55
CA LEU A 191 -18.89 -6.92 16.29
C LEU A 191 -17.53 -7.33 15.71
N ALA A 192 -17.32 -8.61 15.39
CA ALA A 192 -16.08 -9.09 14.79
C ALA A 192 -15.83 -8.48 13.41
N ALA A 193 -16.86 -8.32 12.59
CA ALA A 193 -16.73 -7.67 11.30
C ALA A 193 -16.40 -6.19 11.46
N SER A 194 -17.05 -5.49 12.38
CA SER A 194 -16.75 -4.08 12.68
C SER A 194 -15.32 -3.88 13.18
N LEU A 195 -14.84 -4.78 14.05
CA LEU A 195 -13.44 -4.74 14.52
C LEU A 195 -12.46 -4.99 13.38
N SER A 196 -12.71 -6.00 12.55
CA SER A 196 -11.86 -6.28 11.39
C SER A 196 -11.77 -5.07 10.47
N ASP A 197 -12.91 -4.49 10.11
CA ASP A 197 -12.96 -3.31 9.24
C ASP A 197 -12.20 -2.11 9.87
N SER A 198 -12.34 -1.89 11.18
CA SER A 198 -11.65 -0.80 11.88
C SER A 198 -10.14 -1.02 11.98
N ILE A 199 -9.70 -2.26 12.20
CA ILE A 199 -8.27 -2.62 12.23
C ILE A 199 -7.66 -2.44 10.83
N ASP A 200 -8.33 -2.93 9.79
CA ASP A 200 -7.88 -2.79 8.41
C ASP A 200 -7.79 -1.30 8.01
N GLU A 201 -8.75 -0.46 8.41
CA GLU A 201 -8.75 0.99 8.17
C GLU A 201 -7.58 1.67 8.91
N ALA A 202 -7.33 1.34 10.17
CA ALA A 202 -6.23 1.92 10.95
C ALA A 202 -4.84 1.54 10.39
N ILE A 203 -4.68 0.28 9.98
CA ILE A 203 -3.45 -0.17 9.29
C ILE A 203 -3.28 0.59 7.98
N TYR A 204 -4.35 0.72 7.18
CA TYR A 204 -4.33 1.46 5.94
C TYR A 204 -3.89 2.90 6.13
N ASP A 205 -4.50 3.61 7.08
CA ASP A 205 -4.19 5.02 7.35
C ASP A 205 -2.74 5.20 7.83
N SER A 206 -2.24 4.31 8.68
CA SER A 206 -0.86 4.35 9.18
C SER A 206 0.16 4.12 8.06
N ILE A 207 -0.10 3.16 7.16
CA ILE A 207 0.77 2.91 6.00
C ILE A 207 0.70 4.09 5.01
N ASP A 208 -0.49 4.63 4.73
CA ASP A 208 -0.64 5.76 3.81
C ASP A 208 0.07 7.00 4.35
N GLU A 209 0.02 7.24 5.67
CA GLU A 209 0.79 8.30 6.32
C GLU A 209 2.30 8.08 6.18
N ALA A 210 2.80 6.86 6.44
CA ALA A 210 4.21 6.53 6.27
C ALA A 210 4.67 6.76 4.83
N LEU A 211 3.89 6.29 3.84
CA LEU A 211 4.19 6.46 2.42
C LEU A 211 4.05 7.91 1.94
N SER A 212 3.30 8.77 2.64
CA SER A 212 3.15 10.19 2.29
C SER A 212 4.47 10.96 2.39
N ASN A 213 5.40 10.47 3.21
CA ASN A 213 6.75 11.06 3.35
C ASN A 213 7.64 10.82 2.11
N LEU A 214 7.25 9.93 1.20
CA LEU A 214 8.02 9.64 0.00
C LEU A 214 7.80 10.73 -1.06
N ALA A 215 8.90 11.31 -1.55
CA ALA A 215 8.87 12.37 -2.55
C ALA A 215 8.31 11.87 -3.90
N ASP A 216 7.42 12.65 -4.50
CA ASP A 216 6.80 12.41 -5.81
C ASP A 216 7.49 13.17 -6.96
N ASP A 217 8.76 13.49 -6.89
CA ASP A 217 9.54 14.39 -7.78
C ASP A 217 9.50 14.06 -9.29
#